data_697e3bcebf9a0f5721efbd9a5b8dc0e3
#
_entry.id   697e3bcebf9a0f5721efbd9a5b8dc0e3
#
_cell.length_a   1.000
_cell.length_b   1.000
_cell.length_c   1.000
_cell.angle_alpha   90.00
_cell.angle_beta   90.00
_cell.angle_gamma   90.00
#
_symmetry.space_group_name_H-M   'P 1'
#
loop_
_entity.id
_entity.type
_entity.pdbx_description
1 polymer ?
#
loop_
_entity_poly.entity_id
_entity_poly.type
_entity_poly.pdbx_seq_one_letter_code
_entity_poly.pdbx_strand_id
1 'polypeptide(L)'
;MNDNYNIVLIMADQLTPFMMGAYGNTQVITPNLDRLAGEGVLFEAAYSPCPLCTPARAAMMTGKYVGRLNCFDNVSAFPSEEPTFAHYLTNAGYETVLCGKMHFVGADQLHGFTTRLTTDIYPSDYSWLPQFIDKEKHIMQPDSWGNAIHYNRQSAKPKEWNDGLQYDEEVQVKAREYLYKKGMEEEKTPFCLCVSYHHPHDPFQPPEKYWNMYEGKDIAIPDLSHAKPKGDTLLDCWLNTGFHRTDVFDVTKAEDLYAVRRAYSGLVTYIDDKVGQLLDDLEQCGLRENTVVIFTSDHGDMLGERGMVQKRCFYEWSSRIPLIISAPGGKLKGKKVAAPVSLVDIAPTVMSLAGCEDTLREMDGVSLFTVMEQGREPVFSESHGEGILWPCYMVRENHWKYTFIYGREAQLFLMDTDPDEKNNVSGQEEYEEVESHLKNLILKRFEPEAVISYMESVIPKKKVVREAMKRTGASWDFIPFVDESKRYSRK
;
A
#
# COMPACT_ATOMS: atom_id res chain seq x y z
N MET A 1 22.04 4.63 -15.49
CA MET A 1 22.80 4.37 -14.25
C MET A 1 23.19 2.91 -14.30
N ASN A 2 24.48 2.61 -14.40
CA ASN A 2 24.92 1.21 -14.63
C ASN A 2 25.88 0.77 -13.51
N ASP A 3 25.50 0.99 -12.26
CA ASP A 3 26.44 0.89 -11.13
C ASP A 3 26.09 -0.23 -10.12
N ASN A 4 25.26 -1.21 -10.45
CA ASN A 4 24.87 -2.34 -9.57
C ASN A 4 24.59 -1.91 -8.11
N TYR A 5 23.74 -0.90 -7.93
CA TYR A 5 23.37 -0.40 -6.60
C TYR A 5 22.67 -1.49 -5.77
N ASN A 6 22.95 -1.51 -4.48
CA ASN A 6 22.04 -2.15 -3.55
C ASN A 6 20.70 -1.39 -3.54
N ILE A 7 19.64 -2.09 -3.28
CA ILE A 7 18.27 -1.52 -3.24
C ILE A 7 17.65 -1.86 -1.90
N VAL A 8 17.14 -0.85 -1.20
CA VAL A 8 16.35 -1.03 0.01
C VAL A 8 14.97 -0.42 -0.24
N LEU A 9 13.96 -1.27 -0.39
CA LEU A 9 12.56 -0.89 -0.53
C LEU A 9 11.88 -0.98 0.84
N ILE A 10 11.47 0.16 1.39
CA ILE A 10 10.79 0.24 2.69
C ILE A 10 9.32 0.57 2.45
N MET A 11 8.43 -0.22 3.04
CA MET A 11 6.98 -0.01 2.96
C MET A 11 6.37 0.14 4.36
N ALA A 12 5.42 1.06 4.47
CA ALA A 12 4.52 1.19 5.61
C ALA A 12 3.08 0.91 5.15
N ASP A 13 2.40 -0.07 5.73
CA ASP A 13 1.04 -0.44 5.32
C ASP A 13 0.03 0.63 5.69
N GLN A 14 -0.83 1.01 4.74
CA GLN A 14 -1.95 1.93 4.97
C GLN A 14 -1.52 3.36 5.33
N LEU A 15 -0.32 3.81 4.90
CA LEU A 15 0.17 5.16 5.18
C LEU A 15 -0.30 6.14 4.11
N THR A 16 -1.11 7.11 4.51
CA THR A 16 -1.48 8.24 3.65
C THR A 16 -0.41 9.34 3.69
N PRO A 17 -0.05 9.98 2.55
CA PRO A 17 0.93 11.06 2.53
C PRO A 17 0.49 12.29 3.33
N PHE A 18 -0.82 12.50 3.52
CA PHE A 18 -1.36 13.61 4.28
C PHE A 18 -1.01 13.60 5.77
N MET A 19 -0.44 12.50 6.26
CA MET A 19 0.05 12.35 7.64
C MET A 19 1.59 12.33 7.71
N MET A 20 2.27 13.03 6.78
CA MET A 20 3.75 13.15 6.74
C MET A 20 4.19 14.60 6.54
N GLY A 21 5.27 15.00 7.24
CA GLY A 21 5.85 16.35 7.14
C GLY A 21 6.32 16.69 5.72
N ALA A 22 6.99 15.76 5.04
CA ALA A 22 7.47 15.93 3.66
C ALA A 22 6.36 16.29 2.65
N TYR A 23 5.10 15.92 2.95
CA TYR A 23 3.91 16.25 2.15
C TYR A 23 3.11 17.43 2.70
N GLY A 24 3.69 18.18 3.65
CA GLY A 24 3.12 19.45 4.15
C GLY A 24 2.35 19.34 5.46
N ASN A 25 2.25 18.18 6.10
CA ASN A 25 1.64 18.07 7.42
C ASN A 25 2.60 18.62 8.49
N THR A 26 2.18 19.70 9.17
CA THR A 26 2.99 20.35 10.21
C THR A 26 2.73 19.83 11.63
N GLN A 27 1.80 18.90 11.78
CA GLN A 27 1.35 18.40 13.07
C GLN A 27 1.95 17.02 13.39
N VAL A 28 2.21 16.21 12.37
CA VAL A 28 2.81 14.88 12.52
C VAL A 28 4.33 14.98 12.51
N ILE A 29 4.98 14.19 13.36
CA ILE A 29 6.43 14.22 13.58
C ILE A 29 7.08 13.11 12.75
N THR A 30 7.74 13.49 11.63
CA THR A 30 8.38 12.53 10.70
C THR A 30 9.78 12.99 10.25
N PRO A 31 10.70 13.29 11.18
CA PRO A 31 11.99 13.91 10.83
C PRO A 31 12.88 13.03 9.95
N ASN A 32 12.80 11.71 10.07
CA ASN A 32 13.62 10.78 9.28
C ASN A 32 13.10 10.64 7.84
N LEU A 33 11.79 10.56 7.65
CA LEU A 33 11.15 10.56 6.33
C LEU A 33 11.30 11.92 5.65
N ASP A 34 11.24 13.02 6.41
CA ASP A 34 11.47 14.36 5.90
C ASP A 34 12.95 14.54 5.46
N ARG A 35 13.91 13.99 6.23
CA ARG A 35 15.32 13.92 5.85
C ARG A 35 15.49 13.13 4.56
N LEU A 36 14.92 11.92 4.47
CA LEU A 36 14.99 11.06 3.28
C LEU A 36 14.44 11.78 2.04
N ALA A 37 13.31 12.49 2.17
CA ALA A 37 12.74 13.30 1.10
C ALA A 37 13.66 14.48 0.70
N GLY A 38 14.28 15.12 1.66
CA GLY A 38 15.25 16.20 1.43
C GLY A 38 16.54 15.73 0.75
N GLU A 39 16.98 14.50 0.98
CA GLU A 39 18.13 13.87 0.35
C GLU A 39 17.81 13.23 -1.02
N GLY A 40 16.53 13.07 -1.33
CA GLY A 40 16.04 12.35 -2.50
C GLY A 40 15.12 13.18 -3.39
N VAL A 41 14.28 12.45 -4.13
CA VAL A 41 13.15 12.95 -4.89
C VAL A 41 11.85 12.52 -4.25
N LEU A 42 10.92 13.47 -4.12
CA LEU A 42 9.56 13.26 -3.63
C LEU A 42 8.59 13.28 -4.80
N PHE A 43 7.78 12.24 -4.94
CA PHE A 43 6.69 12.18 -5.91
C PHE A 43 5.41 12.68 -5.26
N GLU A 44 4.92 13.84 -5.71
CA GLU A 44 3.79 14.52 -5.07
C GLU A 44 2.44 13.82 -5.34
N ALA A 45 2.32 13.08 -6.43
CA ALA A 45 1.07 12.44 -6.87
C ALA A 45 1.30 10.94 -7.22
N ALA A 46 1.72 10.14 -6.24
CA ALA A 46 1.83 8.70 -6.41
C ALA A 46 0.53 8.00 -5.99
N TYR A 47 0.09 7.02 -6.78
CA TYR A 47 -1.18 6.34 -6.57
C TYR A 47 -1.04 4.83 -6.44
N SER A 48 -1.85 4.25 -5.56
CA SER A 48 -2.05 2.80 -5.49
C SER A 48 -2.80 2.30 -6.74
N PRO A 49 -2.35 1.23 -7.39
CA PRO A 49 -3.08 0.63 -8.51
C PRO A 49 -4.37 -0.09 -8.07
N CYS A 50 -4.49 -0.37 -6.79
CA CYS A 50 -5.69 -0.84 -6.11
C CYS A 50 -5.55 -0.46 -4.63
N PRO A 51 -6.44 0.34 -4.04
CA PRO A 51 -6.31 0.75 -2.64
C PRO A 51 -6.66 -0.38 -1.67
N LEU A 52 -5.94 -1.50 -1.77
CA LEU A 52 -6.08 -2.72 -1.00
C LEU A 52 -4.76 -3.52 -1.00
N CYS A 53 -4.39 -4.11 0.15
CA CYS A 53 -3.04 -4.64 0.39
C CYS A 53 -2.56 -5.67 -0.66
N THR A 54 -3.18 -6.86 -0.75
CA THR A 54 -2.74 -7.93 -1.65
C THR A 54 -2.68 -7.49 -3.12
N PRO A 55 -3.74 -6.87 -3.69
CA PRO A 55 -3.70 -6.42 -5.09
C PRO A 55 -2.63 -5.35 -5.35
N ALA A 56 -2.51 -4.34 -4.47
CA ALA A 56 -1.51 -3.29 -4.62
C ALA A 56 -0.08 -3.86 -4.63
N ARG A 57 0.19 -4.80 -3.73
CA ARG A 57 1.50 -5.44 -3.59
C ARG A 57 1.83 -6.37 -4.75
N ALA A 58 0.87 -7.16 -5.23
CA ALA A 58 1.03 -7.98 -6.43
C ALA A 58 1.31 -7.12 -7.66
N ALA A 59 0.60 -6.00 -7.82
CA ALA A 59 0.82 -5.04 -8.91
C ALA A 59 2.21 -4.37 -8.81
N MET A 60 2.64 -3.99 -7.61
CA MET A 60 3.99 -3.45 -7.36
C MET A 60 5.07 -4.45 -7.75
N MET A 61 4.91 -5.72 -7.35
CA MET A 61 5.90 -6.76 -7.60
C MET A 61 6.07 -7.09 -9.09
N THR A 62 4.99 -6.99 -9.87
CA THR A 62 4.96 -7.39 -11.29
C THR A 62 5.05 -6.22 -12.27
N GLY A 63 4.80 -4.99 -11.82
CA GLY A 63 4.66 -3.84 -12.70
C GLY A 63 3.39 -3.87 -13.58
N LYS A 64 2.40 -4.70 -13.21
CA LYS A 64 1.15 -4.89 -13.97
C LYS A 64 -0.06 -4.46 -13.15
N TYR A 65 -1.09 -3.90 -13.79
CA TYR A 65 -2.35 -3.63 -13.10
C TYR A 65 -3.07 -4.93 -12.70
N VAL A 66 -3.90 -4.83 -11.66
CA VAL A 66 -4.49 -6.00 -11.00
C VAL A 66 -5.42 -6.83 -11.89
N GLY A 67 -6.07 -6.19 -12.88
CA GLY A 67 -6.90 -6.87 -13.87
C GLY A 67 -6.12 -7.89 -14.71
N ARG A 68 -4.83 -7.63 -14.98
CA ARG A 68 -3.97 -8.58 -15.70
C ARG A 68 -3.51 -9.76 -14.86
N LEU A 69 -3.60 -9.63 -13.53
CA LEU A 69 -3.15 -10.64 -12.56
C LEU A 69 -4.31 -11.47 -12.00
N ASN A 70 -5.55 -11.07 -12.26
CA ASN A 70 -6.73 -11.60 -11.57
C ASN A 70 -6.61 -11.56 -10.02
N CYS A 71 -5.87 -10.60 -9.50
CA CYS A 71 -5.58 -10.43 -8.08
C CYS A 71 -6.39 -9.26 -7.51
N PHE A 72 -7.69 -9.45 -7.27
CA PHE A 72 -8.66 -8.38 -7.05
C PHE A 72 -8.94 -8.05 -5.58
N ASP A 73 -8.59 -8.95 -4.66
CA ASP A 73 -8.91 -8.83 -3.24
C ASP A 73 -7.85 -9.53 -2.35
N ASN A 74 -7.97 -9.35 -1.03
CA ASN A 74 -7.05 -9.98 -0.05
C ASN A 74 -7.22 -11.51 0.08
N VAL A 75 -8.03 -12.12 -0.75
CA VAL A 75 -8.14 -13.58 -0.89
C VAL A 75 -7.93 -14.03 -2.34
N SER A 76 -7.34 -13.19 -3.16
CA SER A 76 -6.92 -13.57 -4.50
C SER A 76 -5.52 -14.16 -4.46
N ALA A 77 -5.39 -15.42 -4.91
CA ALA A 77 -4.08 -16.03 -5.04
C ALA A 77 -3.22 -15.25 -6.02
N PHE A 78 -1.98 -14.92 -5.60
CA PHE A 78 -1.01 -14.32 -6.49
C PHE A 78 -0.45 -15.44 -7.39
N PRO A 79 -0.56 -15.34 -8.72
CA PRO A 79 -0.14 -16.41 -9.62
C PRO A 79 1.37 -16.67 -9.54
N SER A 80 1.77 -17.92 -9.27
CA SER A 80 3.20 -18.27 -9.15
C SER A 80 3.94 -18.27 -10.48
N GLU A 81 3.23 -18.29 -11.60
CA GLU A 81 3.78 -18.17 -12.96
C GLU A 81 4.09 -16.72 -13.37
N GLU A 82 3.60 -15.73 -12.61
CA GLU A 82 3.86 -14.33 -12.92
C GLU A 82 5.26 -13.91 -12.43
N PRO A 83 6.16 -13.50 -13.35
CA PRO A 83 7.46 -12.99 -12.96
C PRO A 83 7.34 -11.68 -12.20
N THR A 84 8.07 -11.57 -11.11
CA THR A 84 8.18 -10.35 -10.29
C THR A 84 9.55 -9.71 -10.47
N PHE A 85 9.72 -8.47 -10.03
CA PHE A 85 11.05 -7.85 -10.05
C PHE A 85 12.10 -8.69 -9.28
N ALA A 86 11.69 -9.43 -8.23
CA ALA A 86 12.60 -10.27 -7.47
C ALA A 86 13.17 -11.42 -8.31
N HIS A 87 12.37 -12.03 -9.20
CA HIS A 87 12.87 -13.04 -10.14
C HIS A 87 13.92 -12.45 -11.11
N TYR A 88 13.65 -11.27 -11.68
CA TYR A 88 14.56 -10.63 -12.62
C TYR A 88 15.86 -10.21 -11.95
N LEU A 89 15.80 -9.66 -10.74
CA LEU A 89 16.99 -9.29 -9.98
C LEU A 89 17.80 -10.52 -9.57
N THR A 90 17.15 -11.61 -9.16
CA THR A 90 17.82 -12.88 -8.86
C THR A 90 18.57 -13.41 -10.09
N ASN A 91 17.94 -13.36 -11.27
CA ASN A 91 18.57 -13.75 -12.53
C ASN A 91 19.74 -12.81 -12.90
N ALA A 92 19.72 -11.55 -12.47
CA ALA A 92 20.81 -10.59 -12.64
C ALA A 92 21.92 -10.72 -11.57
N GLY A 93 21.84 -11.71 -10.68
CA GLY A 93 22.86 -11.99 -9.67
C GLY A 93 22.67 -11.24 -8.34
N TYR A 94 21.52 -10.63 -8.11
CA TYR A 94 21.20 -10.01 -6.82
C TYR A 94 20.77 -11.06 -5.79
N GLU A 95 21.14 -10.83 -4.54
CA GLU A 95 20.47 -11.44 -3.41
C GLU A 95 19.16 -10.68 -3.14
N THR A 96 18.01 -11.34 -3.26
CA THR A 96 16.71 -10.72 -3.06
C THR A 96 16.10 -11.20 -1.74
N VAL A 97 15.79 -10.25 -0.83
CA VAL A 97 15.41 -10.55 0.54
C VAL A 97 14.11 -9.88 0.90
N LEU A 98 13.17 -10.65 1.43
CA LEU A 98 11.91 -10.17 1.98
C LEU A 98 11.95 -10.21 3.51
N CYS A 99 11.68 -9.10 4.14
CA CYS A 99 11.52 -8.93 5.58
C CYS A 99 10.23 -8.18 5.87
N GLY A 100 9.21 -8.86 6.37
CA GLY A 100 7.94 -8.24 6.70
C GLY A 100 6.78 -8.63 5.81
N LYS A 101 5.74 -7.80 5.86
CA LYS A 101 4.43 -8.03 5.22
C LYS A 101 4.50 -7.88 3.70
N MET A 102 4.07 -8.89 2.97
CA MET A 102 3.83 -8.77 1.54
C MET A 102 2.42 -9.25 1.14
N HIS A 103 1.72 -9.90 2.08
CA HIS A 103 0.35 -10.37 1.97
C HIS A 103 0.16 -11.26 0.74
N PHE A 104 1.11 -12.16 0.49
CA PHE A 104 1.00 -13.15 -0.56
C PHE A 104 -0.04 -14.19 -0.20
N VAL A 105 -1.08 -14.30 -0.99
CA VAL A 105 -2.10 -15.34 -0.89
C VAL A 105 -1.74 -16.45 -1.88
N GLY A 106 -1.69 -17.70 -1.41
CA GLY A 106 -1.31 -18.86 -2.21
C GLY A 106 -0.14 -19.65 -1.62
N ALA A 107 0.21 -20.75 -2.26
CA ALA A 107 1.25 -21.65 -1.78
C ALA A 107 2.67 -21.09 -2.02
N ASP A 108 2.87 -20.26 -3.04
CA ASP A 108 4.15 -19.58 -3.25
C ASP A 108 4.24 -18.37 -2.32
N GLN A 109 5.16 -18.43 -1.36
CA GLN A 109 5.38 -17.40 -0.38
C GLN A 109 6.70 -16.65 -0.60
N LEU A 110 7.41 -16.95 -1.70
CA LEU A 110 8.67 -16.32 -2.07
C LEU A 110 8.53 -15.38 -3.27
N HIS A 111 7.76 -15.76 -4.27
CA HIS A 111 7.57 -14.98 -5.50
C HIS A 111 8.87 -14.34 -6.03
N GLY A 112 9.95 -15.14 -6.10
CA GLY A 112 11.26 -14.74 -6.62
C GLY A 112 12.25 -14.23 -5.58
N PHE A 113 11.85 -13.99 -4.34
CA PHE A 113 12.82 -13.70 -3.28
C PHE A 113 13.65 -14.94 -2.96
N THR A 114 14.98 -14.78 -2.91
CA THR A 114 15.91 -15.87 -2.55
C THR A 114 15.83 -16.20 -1.05
N THR A 115 15.45 -15.20 -0.24
CA THR A 115 15.34 -15.35 1.22
C THR A 115 14.13 -14.57 1.74
N ARG A 116 13.39 -15.18 2.67
CA ARG A 116 12.34 -14.54 3.44
C ARG A 116 12.66 -14.67 4.94
N LEU A 117 12.75 -13.53 5.65
CA LEU A 117 13.25 -13.49 7.03
C LEU A 117 12.16 -13.63 8.09
N THR A 118 10.92 -13.28 7.74
CA THR A 118 9.76 -13.34 8.64
C THR A 118 8.59 -14.04 7.98
N THR A 119 7.65 -14.58 8.75
CA THR A 119 6.33 -14.94 8.22
C THR A 119 5.55 -13.68 7.79
N ASP A 120 4.36 -13.83 7.24
CA ASP A 120 3.43 -12.70 7.07
C ASP A 120 2.61 -12.51 8.35
N ILE A 121 2.07 -11.30 8.56
CA ILE A 121 1.18 -11.03 9.70
C ILE A 121 -0.23 -11.56 9.45
N TYR A 122 -0.60 -11.76 8.21
CA TYR A 122 -1.92 -12.21 7.79
C TYR A 122 -1.87 -13.60 7.15
N PRO A 123 -2.99 -14.35 7.19
CA PRO A 123 -3.03 -15.70 6.62
C PRO A 123 -2.84 -15.65 5.10
N SER A 124 -2.10 -16.61 4.57
CA SER A 124 -1.83 -16.77 3.14
C SER A 124 -2.92 -17.56 2.39
N ASP A 125 -4.01 -17.87 3.07
CA ASP A 125 -5.09 -18.71 2.56
C ASP A 125 -6.41 -17.95 2.31
N TYR A 126 -7.49 -18.67 2.08
CA TYR A 126 -8.82 -18.10 1.83
C TYR A 126 -9.65 -17.89 3.10
N SER A 127 -9.05 -17.78 4.28
CA SER A 127 -9.75 -17.57 5.56
C SER A 127 -10.61 -16.31 5.54
N TRP A 128 -10.17 -15.28 4.86
CA TRP A 128 -10.87 -14.00 4.74
C TRP A 128 -11.85 -13.89 3.58
N LEU A 129 -12.23 -15.01 2.98
CA LEU A 129 -13.22 -14.98 1.89
C LEU A 129 -14.54 -14.37 2.38
N PRO A 130 -15.03 -13.29 1.73
CA PRO A 130 -16.22 -12.56 2.14
C PRO A 130 -17.46 -13.45 2.27
N GLN A 131 -18.24 -13.21 3.32
CA GLN A 131 -19.52 -13.88 3.53
C GLN A 131 -20.63 -12.82 3.57
N PHE A 132 -21.57 -12.90 2.65
CA PHE A 132 -22.73 -12.03 2.64
C PHE A 132 -23.86 -12.64 3.47
N ILE A 133 -24.47 -11.82 4.37
CA ILE A 133 -25.73 -12.14 5.06
C ILE A 133 -26.87 -12.00 4.07
N ASP A 134 -26.85 -10.90 3.31
CA ASP A 134 -27.86 -10.58 2.30
C ASP A 134 -27.12 -10.06 1.05
N LYS A 135 -27.02 -10.93 0.04
CA LYS A 135 -26.32 -10.59 -1.19
C LYS A 135 -27.07 -9.51 -2.00
N GLU A 136 -28.40 -9.45 -1.92
CA GLU A 136 -29.20 -8.45 -2.65
C GLU A 136 -29.06 -7.07 -2.03
N LYS A 137 -28.97 -6.99 -0.71
CA LYS A 137 -28.73 -5.75 0.04
C LYS A 137 -27.27 -5.45 0.28
N HIS A 138 -26.37 -6.36 -0.18
CA HIS A 138 -24.93 -6.20 -0.06
C HIS A 138 -24.40 -6.10 1.38
N ILE A 139 -25.03 -6.77 2.32
CA ILE A 139 -24.66 -6.78 3.73
C ILE A 139 -23.76 -8.01 3.98
N MET A 140 -22.53 -7.77 4.42
CA MET A 140 -21.60 -8.80 4.83
C MET A 140 -21.78 -9.18 6.30
N GLN A 141 -21.30 -10.36 6.69
CA GLN A 141 -21.24 -10.75 8.09
C GLN A 141 -20.34 -9.78 8.87
N PRO A 142 -20.77 -9.27 10.04
CA PRO A 142 -19.98 -8.32 10.84
C PRO A 142 -18.57 -8.84 11.17
N ASP A 143 -18.47 -10.13 11.49
CA ASP A 143 -17.21 -10.76 11.89
C ASP A 143 -16.24 -11.02 10.72
N SER A 144 -16.72 -10.86 9.47
CA SER A 144 -15.89 -11.13 8.29
C SER A 144 -14.87 -10.00 8.02
N TRP A 145 -15.15 -8.77 8.47
CA TRP A 145 -14.38 -7.56 8.12
C TRP A 145 -14.45 -6.48 9.21
N GLY A 146 -14.44 -6.88 10.46
CA GLY A 146 -14.72 -6.07 11.62
C GLY A 146 -13.75 -4.90 11.92
N ASN A 147 -12.88 -4.52 10.99
CA ASN A 147 -11.82 -3.56 11.25
C ASN A 147 -12.32 -2.14 11.57
N ALA A 148 -13.53 -1.75 11.12
CA ALA A 148 -14.09 -0.46 11.49
C ALA A 148 -14.32 -0.28 13.00
N ILE A 149 -14.37 -1.36 13.78
CA ILE A 149 -14.43 -1.32 15.24
C ILE A 149 -13.22 -0.62 15.88
N HIS A 150 -12.11 -0.50 15.15
CA HIS A 150 -10.90 0.15 15.62
C HIS A 150 -10.94 1.69 15.48
N TYR A 151 -11.95 2.25 14.80
CA TYR A 151 -12.05 3.68 14.52
C TYR A 151 -12.86 4.43 15.59
N ASN A 152 -12.51 4.26 16.85
CA ASN A 152 -13.13 4.99 17.97
C ASN A 152 -12.13 5.13 19.13
N ARG A 153 -12.41 6.05 20.07
CA ARG A 153 -11.53 6.34 21.22
C ARG A 153 -11.31 5.17 22.19
N GLN A 154 -12.16 4.17 22.19
CA GLN A 154 -12.01 3.01 23.06
C GLN A 154 -10.94 2.06 22.52
N SER A 155 -10.81 1.99 21.21
CA SER A 155 -9.82 1.17 20.51
C SER A 155 -8.55 1.94 20.16
N ALA A 156 -8.68 3.22 19.75
CA ALA A 156 -7.57 4.12 19.44
C ALA A 156 -6.96 4.71 20.73
N LYS A 157 -6.08 3.95 21.36
CA LYS A 157 -5.41 4.27 22.62
C LYS A 157 -4.03 3.64 22.70
N PRO A 158 -3.14 4.13 23.56
CA PRO A 158 -1.80 3.56 23.67
C PRO A 158 -1.85 2.11 24.14
N LYS A 159 -0.90 1.32 23.67
CA LYS A 159 -0.66 -0.05 24.10
C LYS A 159 0.82 -0.39 23.92
N GLU A 160 1.46 -0.88 24.98
CA GLU A 160 2.88 -1.21 24.94
C GLU A 160 3.19 -2.40 24.03
N TRP A 161 2.25 -3.33 23.91
CA TRP A 161 2.45 -4.54 23.13
C TRP A 161 1.15 -5.07 22.53
N ASN A 162 1.17 -5.37 21.24
CA ASN A 162 0.14 -6.07 20.49
C ASN A 162 0.78 -6.82 19.33
N ASP A 163 0.01 -7.64 18.62
CA ASP A 163 0.54 -8.48 17.52
C ASP A 163 1.19 -7.65 16.41
N GLY A 164 0.63 -6.49 16.05
CA GLY A 164 1.19 -5.61 15.04
C GLY A 164 2.53 -4.99 15.48
N LEU A 165 2.63 -4.52 16.73
CA LEU A 165 3.88 -3.99 17.29
C LEU A 165 4.93 -5.09 17.40
N GLN A 166 4.55 -6.28 17.88
CA GLN A 166 5.45 -7.42 17.95
C GLN A 166 6.01 -7.77 16.56
N TYR A 167 5.13 -7.77 15.57
CA TYR A 167 5.50 -8.06 14.19
C TYR A 167 6.50 -7.04 13.65
N ASP A 168 6.24 -5.75 13.81
CA ASP A 168 7.13 -4.70 13.33
C ASP A 168 8.48 -4.67 14.06
N GLU A 169 8.51 -5.03 15.36
CA GLU A 169 9.77 -5.19 16.09
C GLU A 169 10.58 -6.39 15.54
N GLU A 170 9.93 -7.51 15.23
CA GLU A 170 10.61 -8.64 14.59
C GLU A 170 11.16 -8.26 13.22
N VAL A 171 10.37 -7.59 12.39
CA VAL A 171 10.79 -7.08 11.06
C VAL A 171 12.00 -6.18 11.21
N GLN A 172 11.96 -5.21 12.15
CA GLN A 172 13.07 -4.30 12.41
C GLN A 172 14.35 -5.03 12.80
N VAL A 173 14.28 -5.95 13.75
CA VAL A 173 15.45 -6.71 14.21
C VAL A 173 16.04 -7.54 13.07
N LYS A 174 15.22 -8.24 12.29
CA LYS A 174 15.66 -9.07 11.18
C LYS A 174 16.28 -8.27 10.03
N ALA A 175 15.71 -7.14 9.68
CA ALA A 175 16.25 -6.25 8.66
C ALA A 175 17.63 -5.69 9.09
N ARG A 176 17.77 -5.26 10.34
CA ARG A 176 19.02 -4.75 10.91
C ARG A 176 20.11 -5.85 10.98
N GLU A 177 19.76 -7.05 11.46
CA GLU A 177 20.66 -8.22 11.44
C GLU A 177 21.21 -8.49 10.04
N TYR A 178 20.32 -8.40 9.02
CA TYR A 178 20.73 -8.57 7.62
C TYR A 178 21.72 -7.49 7.17
N LEU A 179 21.42 -6.21 7.41
CA LEU A 179 22.29 -5.10 7.04
C LEU A 179 23.68 -5.17 7.71
N TYR A 180 23.73 -5.49 9.01
CA TYR A 180 25.01 -5.68 9.72
C TYR A 180 25.81 -6.83 9.14
N LYS A 181 25.16 -7.95 8.79
CA LYS A 181 25.82 -9.09 8.13
C LYS A 181 26.39 -8.67 6.77
N LYS A 182 25.63 -7.96 5.94
CA LYS A 182 26.08 -7.45 4.64
C LYS A 182 27.25 -6.46 4.77
N GLY A 183 27.26 -5.62 5.80
CA GLY A 183 28.36 -4.72 6.07
C GLY A 183 29.68 -5.43 6.39
N MET A 184 29.63 -6.65 6.98
CA MET A 184 30.79 -7.46 7.36
C MET A 184 31.29 -8.38 6.23
N GLU A 185 30.56 -8.54 5.14
CA GLU A 185 30.98 -9.38 4.00
C GLU A 185 32.16 -8.74 3.24
N GLU A 186 33.21 -9.52 2.96
CA GLU A 186 34.36 -9.10 2.18
C GLU A 186 34.00 -8.98 0.69
N GLU A 187 33.31 -9.99 0.16
CA GLU A 187 32.78 -9.99 -1.22
C GLU A 187 31.33 -9.47 -1.20
N LYS A 188 31.10 -8.33 -1.82
CA LYS A 188 29.80 -7.66 -1.78
C LYS A 188 28.94 -8.04 -2.99
N THR A 189 28.11 -9.07 -2.83
CA THR A 189 27.01 -9.33 -3.77
C THR A 189 25.97 -8.21 -3.65
N PRO A 190 25.52 -7.61 -4.76
CA PRO A 190 24.45 -6.62 -4.71
C PRO A 190 23.17 -7.26 -4.17
N PHE A 191 22.38 -6.50 -3.41
CA PHE A 191 21.16 -7.01 -2.81
C PHE A 191 19.96 -6.08 -3.04
N CYS A 192 18.77 -6.68 -3.01
CA CYS A 192 17.50 -5.98 -2.92
C CYS A 192 16.80 -6.45 -1.63
N LEU A 193 16.76 -5.57 -0.63
CA LEU A 193 16.09 -5.82 0.64
C LEU A 193 14.74 -5.10 0.66
N CYS A 194 13.64 -5.86 0.72
CA CYS A 194 12.30 -5.32 0.97
C CYS A 194 11.99 -5.40 2.47
N VAL A 195 11.82 -4.26 3.14
CA VAL A 195 11.40 -4.16 4.53
C VAL A 195 9.99 -3.60 4.57
N SER A 196 9.03 -4.38 5.01
CA SER A 196 7.62 -4.01 4.96
C SER A 196 6.95 -4.14 6.33
N TYR A 197 6.63 -2.99 6.92
CA TYR A 197 5.97 -2.88 8.22
C TYR A 197 4.47 -3.00 8.12
N HIS A 198 3.85 -3.46 9.21
CA HIS A 198 2.40 -3.52 9.36
C HIS A 198 1.78 -2.15 9.66
N HIS A 199 2.41 -1.35 10.53
CA HIS A 199 1.87 -0.04 10.88
C HIS A 199 2.17 1.02 9.79
N PRO A 200 1.30 2.08 9.74
CA PRO A 200 0.22 2.47 10.66
C PRO A 200 -1.15 1.81 10.44
N HIS A 201 -1.25 0.64 9.79
CA HIS A 201 -2.50 -0.12 9.67
C HIS A 201 -3.17 -0.33 11.04
N ASP A 202 -4.50 -0.32 11.09
CA ASP A 202 -5.27 -0.60 12.31
C ASP A 202 -4.96 -2.03 12.88
N PRO A 203 -5.10 -2.21 14.21
CA PRO A 203 -5.66 -1.33 15.24
C PRO A 203 -4.71 -0.17 15.63
N PHE A 204 -5.29 1.03 15.79
CA PHE A 204 -4.50 2.22 16.09
C PHE A 204 -4.09 2.26 17.57
N GLN A 205 -3.03 1.57 17.92
CA GLN A 205 -2.55 1.36 19.28
C GLN A 205 -1.04 1.58 19.38
N PRO A 206 -0.57 2.84 19.25
CA PRO A 206 0.85 3.14 19.36
C PRO A 206 1.39 2.86 20.75
N PRO A 207 2.70 2.59 20.91
CA PRO A 207 3.35 2.63 22.21
C PRO A 207 3.14 3.97 22.93
N GLU A 208 3.09 3.94 24.26
CA GLU A 208 2.80 5.13 25.09
C GLU A 208 3.75 6.29 24.80
N LYS A 209 5.03 6.01 24.54
CA LYS A 209 6.02 7.01 24.09
C LYS A 209 5.49 7.87 22.95
N TYR A 210 4.99 7.24 21.89
CA TYR A 210 4.53 7.94 20.66
C TYR A 210 3.16 8.57 20.85
N TRP A 211 2.27 7.94 21.62
CA TRP A 211 0.99 8.53 21.99
C TRP A 211 1.15 9.85 22.75
N ASN A 212 2.09 9.90 23.72
CA ASN A 212 2.34 11.06 24.56
C ASN A 212 3.00 12.23 23.81
N MET A 213 3.70 11.96 22.70
CA MET A 213 4.25 13.02 21.83
C MET A 213 3.16 13.92 21.24
N TYR A 214 1.91 13.45 21.23
CA TYR A 214 0.75 14.17 20.69
C TYR A 214 -0.22 14.64 21.77
N GLU A 215 0.15 14.57 23.03
CA GLU A 215 -0.70 15.05 24.12
C GLU A 215 -0.83 16.58 24.05
N GLY A 216 -2.09 17.07 24.09
CA GLY A 216 -2.38 18.50 24.03
C GLY A 216 -2.08 19.16 22.69
N LYS A 217 -1.68 18.42 21.65
CA LYS A 217 -1.51 18.98 20.31
C LYS A 217 -2.85 19.15 19.60
N ASP A 218 -2.95 20.23 18.84
CA ASP A 218 -4.07 20.46 17.93
C ASP A 218 -3.87 19.57 16.68
N ILE A 219 -4.60 18.45 16.64
CA ILE A 219 -4.62 17.53 15.50
C ILE A 219 -5.86 17.81 14.67
N ALA A 220 -5.67 18.20 13.43
CA ALA A 220 -6.76 18.50 12.53
C ALA A 220 -7.70 17.28 12.35
N ILE A 221 -8.99 17.49 12.51
CA ILE A 221 -10.03 16.52 12.18
C ILE A 221 -10.73 16.94 10.89
N PRO A 222 -11.35 16.01 10.14
CA PRO A 222 -12.05 16.34 8.91
C PRO A 222 -13.19 17.34 9.13
N ASP A 223 -13.43 18.18 8.13
CA ASP A 223 -14.68 18.93 8.04
C ASP A 223 -15.81 18.00 7.60
N LEU A 224 -16.70 17.68 8.54
CA LEU A 224 -17.80 16.75 8.32
C LEU A 224 -19.12 17.46 7.96
N SER A 225 -19.12 18.78 7.77
CA SER A 225 -20.32 19.55 7.45
C SER A 225 -21.04 19.07 6.17
N HIS A 226 -20.29 18.43 5.27
CA HIS A 226 -20.77 17.87 4.00
C HIS A 226 -20.78 16.34 3.97
N ALA A 227 -20.37 15.66 5.04
CA ALA A 227 -20.33 14.21 5.08
C ALA A 227 -21.74 13.61 5.03
N LYS A 228 -21.96 12.67 4.11
CA LYS A 228 -23.20 11.92 4.01
C LYS A 228 -23.05 10.57 4.72
N PRO A 229 -24.00 10.14 5.54
CA PRO A 229 -23.88 8.86 6.28
C PRO A 229 -23.63 7.63 5.40
N LYS A 230 -24.15 7.65 4.17
CA LYS A 230 -23.95 6.57 3.19
C LYS A 230 -22.87 6.84 2.16
N GLY A 231 -22.17 7.99 2.25
CA GLY A 231 -21.23 8.45 1.23
C GLY A 231 -21.90 9.15 0.04
N ASP A 232 -21.11 9.54 -0.93
CA ASP A 232 -21.54 10.29 -2.13
C ASP A 232 -21.85 9.39 -3.30
N THR A 233 -21.30 8.17 -3.33
CA THR A 233 -21.41 7.21 -4.44
C THR A 233 -21.94 5.86 -3.97
N LEU A 234 -22.31 5.00 -4.94
CA LEU A 234 -22.63 3.60 -4.66
C LEU A 234 -21.44 2.85 -4.05
N LEU A 235 -20.21 3.16 -4.49
CA LEU A 235 -19.00 2.58 -3.90
C LEU A 235 -18.90 2.93 -2.42
N ASP A 236 -19.09 4.19 -2.06
CA ASP A 236 -19.07 4.64 -0.67
C ASP A 236 -20.18 3.96 0.15
N CYS A 237 -21.37 3.86 -0.45
CA CYS A 237 -22.51 3.18 0.17
C CYS A 237 -22.21 1.70 0.46
N TRP A 238 -21.64 0.98 -0.48
CA TRP A 238 -21.25 -0.42 -0.29
C TRP A 238 -20.20 -0.56 0.80
N LEU A 239 -19.18 0.31 0.82
CA LEU A 239 -18.14 0.29 1.83
C LEU A 239 -18.67 0.64 3.22
N ASN A 240 -19.53 1.64 3.33
CA ASN A 240 -20.08 2.06 4.62
C ASN A 240 -21.12 1.08 5.18
N THR A 241 -22.02 0.58 4.33
CA THR A 241 -23.11 -0.31 4.74
C THR A 241 -22.65 -1.76 4.81
N GLY A 242 -21.94 -2.24 3.78
CA GLY A 242 -21.48 -3.65 3.68
C GLY A 242 -20.52 -4.04 4.78
N PHE A 243 -19.66 -3.13 5.20
CA PHE A 243 -18.70 -3.34 6.30
C PHE A 243 -19.23 -2.87 7.66
N HIS A 244 -20.49 -2.53 7.78
CA HIS A 244 -21.08 -2.02 9.02
C HIS A 244 -20.34 -0.83 9.63
N ARG A 245 -19.69 0.00 8.80
CA ARG A 245 -18.90 1.14 9.26
C ARG A 245 -19.75 2.15 10.00
N THR A 246 -20.96 2.41 9.51
CA THR A 246 -21.93 3.31 10.14
C THR A 246 -22.46 2.80 11.49
N ASP A 247 -22.35 1.50 11.77
CA ASP A 247 -22.79 0.91 13.03
C ASP A 247 -21.73 1.05 14.14
N VAL A 248 -20.46 1.16 13.78
CA VAL A 248 -19.33 1.13 14.71
C VAL A 248 -18.51 2.42 14.73
N PHE A 249 -18.64 3.25 13.70
CA PHE A 249 -17.95 4.53 13.58
C PHE A 249 -18.97 5.66 13.42
N ASP A 250 -19.04 6.52 14.43
CA ASP A 250 -19.88 7.71 14.40
C ASP A 250 -19.04 8.92 14.01
N VAL A 251 -19.12 9.29 12.74
CA VAL A 251 -18.40 10.44 12.18
C VAL A 251 -18.73 11.77 12.86
N THR A 252 -19.87 11.85 13.58
CA THR A 252 -20.26 13.09 14.26
C THR A 252 -19.53 13.29 15.59
N LYS A 253 -18.81 12.27 16.09
CA LYS A 253 -18.05 12.33 17.32
C LYS A 253 -16.64 12.83 17.07
N ALA A 254 -16.46 14.15 17.18
CA ALA A 254 -15.15 14.79 17.04
C ALA A 254 -14.07 14.18 17.96
N GLU A 255 -14.45 13.72 19.16
CA GLU A 255 -13.56 13.08 20.11
C GLU A 255 -13.03 11.71 19.64
N ASP A 256 -13.84 10.94 18.93
CA ASP A 256 -13.40 9.66 18.34
C ASP A 256 -12.46 9.90 17.16
N LEU A 257 -12.77 10.86 16.29
CA LEU A 257 -11.89 11.29 15.18
C LEU A 257 -10.53 11.78 15.69
N TYR A 258 -10.54 12.64 16.70
CA TYR A 258 -9.31 13.13 17.32
C TYR A 258 -8.47 11.99 17.89
N ALA A 259 -9.09 11.05 18.63
CA ALA A 259 -8.39 9.91 19.21
C ALA A 259 -7.76 9.01 18.13
N VAL A 260 -8.52 8.72 17.05
CA VAL A 260 -8.03 7.93 15.91
C VAL A 260 -6.84 8.60 15.24
N ARG A 261 -6.95 9.90 14.91
CA ARG A 261 -5.86 10.64 14.25
C ARG A 261 -4.64 10.82 15.15
N ARG A 262 -4.84 11.00 16.45
CA ARG A 262 -3.76 11.02 17.44
C ARG A 262 -3.00 9.68 17.45
N ALA A 263 -3.73 8.58 17.53
CA ALA A 263 -3.15 7.25 17.55
C ALA A 263 -2.41 6.92 16.24
N TYR A 264 -3.02 7.25 15.10
CA TYR A 264 -2.40 7.09 13.79
C TYR A 264 -1.11 7.93 13.67
N SER A 265 -1.13 9.21 14.11
CA SER A 265 0.07 10.06 14.15
C SER A 265 1.19 9.42 14.98
N GLY A 266 0.84 8.84 16.13
CA GLY A 266 1.80 8.10 16.97
C GLY A 266 2.40 6.89 16.26
N LEU A 267 1.60 6.13 15.50
CA LEU A 267 2.09 5.00 14.70
C LEU A 267 2.95 5.46 13.51
N VAL A 268 2.61 6.58 12.87
CA VAL A 268 3.45 7.16 11.81
C VAL A 268 4.82 7.56 12.36
N THR A 269 4.87 8.23 13.52
CA THR A 269 6.16 8.56 14.17
C THR A 269 6.93 7.31 14.59
N TYR A 270 6.25 6.26 15.04
CA TYR A 270 6.87 4.98 15.34
C TYR A 270 7.54 4.35 14.10
N ILE A 271 6.90 4.40 12.94
CA ILE A 271 7.48 3.93 11.68
C ILE A 271 8.63 4.86 11.23
N ASP A 272 8.49 6.17 11.39
CA ASP A 272 9.55 7.13 11.10
C ASP A 272 10.84 6.83 11.88
N ASP A 273 10.73 6.54 13.19
CA ASP A 273 11.87 6.13 14.02
C ASP A 273 12.53 4.84 13.49
N LYS A 274 11.73 3.87 13.01
CA LYS A 274 12.27 2.62 12.43
C LYS A 274 13.00 2.86 11.10
N VAL A 275 12.44 3.70 10.26
CA VAL A 275 13.10 4.11 9.00
C VAL A 275 14.41 4.81 9.32
N GLY A 276 14.42 5.73 10.29
CA GLY A 276 15.62 6.41 10.76
C GLY A 276 16.72 5.43 11.17
N GLN A 277 16.39 4.42 11.96
CA GLN A 277 17.35 3.39 12.38
C GLN A 277 17.93 2.59 11.20
N LEU A 278 17.12 2.25 10.20
CA LEU A 278 17.63 1.55 9.00
C LEU A 278 18.57 2.43 8.18
N LEU A 279 18.29 3.73 8.06
CA LEU A 279 19.16 4.68 7.38
C LEU A 279 20.50 4.82 8.11
N ASP A 280 20.47 4.92 9.44
CA ASP A 280 21.67 4.99 10.28
C ASP A 280 22.48 3.68 10.22
N ASP A 281 21.83 2.52 10.19
CA ASP A 281 22.49 1.22 10.00
C ASP A 281 23.17 1.12 8.63
N LEU A 282 22.56 1.62 7.56
CA LEU A 282 23.20 1.66 6.23
C LEU A 282 24.46 2.53 6.25
N GLU A 283 24.46 3.65 6.96
CA GLU A 283 25.64 4.50 7.13
C GLU A 283 26.74 3.80 7.96
N GLN A 284 26.37 3.24 9.12
CA GLN A 284 27.31 2.54 10.03
C GLN A 284 27.94 1.30 9.40
N CYS A 285 27.20 0.60 8.55
CA CYS A 285 27.69 -0.58 7.81
C CYS A 285 28.49 -0.21 6.55
N GLY A 286 28.64 1.09 6.22
CA GLY A 286 29.34 1.53 5.00
C GLY A 286 28.61 1.15 3.71
N LEU A 287 27.30 0.93 3.77
CA LEU A 287 26.48 0.53 2.64
C LEU A 287 25.78 1.71 1.95
N ARG A 288 25.61 2.85 2.65
CA ARG A 288 24.79 3.99 2.20
C ARG A 288 25.24 4.56 0.85
N GLU A 289 26.56 4.65 0.63
CA GLU A 289 27.16 5.22 -0.57
C GLU A 289 26.93 4.38 -1.85
N ASN A 290 26.45 3.14 -1.70
CA ASN A 290 26.09 2.26 -2.82
C ASN A 290 24.65 1.73 -2.73
N THR A 291 23.77 2.41 -2.00
CA THR A 291 22.39 1.94 -1.77
C THR A 291 21.37 2.97 -2.19
N VAL A 292 20.46 2.58 -3.09
CA VAL A 292 19.23 3.33 -3.37
C VAL A 292 18.16 2.94 -2.34
N VAL A 293 17.58 3.93 -1.69
CA VAL A 293 16.48 3.73 -0.74
C VAL A 293 15.19 4.23 -1.36
N ILE A 294 14.17 3.38 -1.38
CA ILE A 294 12.82 3.69 -1.84
C ILE A 294 11.89 3.55 -0.64
N PHE A 295 11.11 4.57 -0.34
CA PHE A 295 10.06 4.53 0.69
C PHE A 295 8.70 4.72 0.06
N THR A 296 7.72 3.86 0.42
CA THR A 296 6.35 3.94 -0.10
C THR A 296 5.33 3.28 0.85
N SER A 297 4.05 3.31 0.45
CA SER A 297 2.94 2.57 1.05
C SER A 297 2.18 1.82 -0.05
N ASP A 298 1.39 0.82 0.32
CA ASP A 298 0.51 0.11 -0.62
C ASP A 298 -0.81 0.86 -0.90
N HIS A 299 -1.36 1.56 0.08
CA HIS A 299 -2.53 2.44 0.00
C HIS A 299 -2.57 3.36 1.22
N GLY A 300 -3.47 4.33 1.20
CA GLY A 300 -3.72 5.22 2.33
C GLY A 300 -4.86 4.74 3.25
N ASP A 301 -5.40 5.68 4.01
CA ASP A 301 -6.55 5.53 4.91
C ASP A 301 -7.39 6.82 4.92
N MET A 302 -8.70 6.70 4.87
CA MET A 302 -9.62 7.83 4.89
C MET A 302 -9.64 8.60 6.21
N LEU A 303 -9.32 7.96 7.32
CA LEU A 303 -9.22 8.59 8.66
C LEU A 303 -10.34 9.58 9.01
N GLY A 304 -11.56 9.28 8.56
CA GLY A 304 -12.76 10.10 8.78
C GLY A 304 -13.06 11.10 7.66
N GLU A 305 -12.16 11.31 6.71
CA GLU A 305 -12.45 12.20 5.59
C GLU A 305 -13.72 11.77 4.85
N ARG A 306 -14.54 12.74 4.49
CA ARG A 306 -15.84 12.52 3.85
C ARG A 306 -16.80 11.61 4.65
N GLY A 307 -16.56 11.44 5.94
CA GLY A 307 -17.31 10.49 6.78
C GLY A 307 -16.94 9.03 6.52
N MET A 308 -15.80 8.76 5.90
CA MET A 308 -15.33 7.42 5.57
C MET A 308 -14.10 7.04 6.38
N VAL A 309 -13.90 5.75 6.54
CA VAL A 309 -12.72 5.15 7.19
C VAL A 309 -12.16 4.03 6.33
N GLN A 310 -10.90 3.64 6.60
CA GLN A 310 -10.19 2.62 5.86
C GLN A 310 -9.88 3.05 4.40
N LYS A 311 -9.93 2.11 3.49
CA LYS A 311 -9.45 2.12 2.11
C LYS A 311 -10.51 1.56 1.16
N ARG A 312 -10.14 1.17 -0.03
CA ARG A 312 -10.94 0.55 -1.10
C ARG A 312 -11.69 1.54 -1.99
N CYS A 313 -11.71 2.84 -1.65
CA CYS A 313 -12.23 3.92 -2.50
C CYS A 313 -11.08 4.67 -3.18
N PHE A 314 -11.42 5.54 -4.12
CA PHE A 314 -10.41 6.25 -4.91
C PHE A 314 -10.11 7.67 -4.42
N TYR A 315 -10.72 8.14 -3.35
CA TYR A 315 -10.38 9.44 -2.78
C TYR A 315 -8.89 9.52 -2.42
N GLU A 316 -8.33 10.73 -2.50
CA GLU A 316 -6.90 10.98 -2.30
C GLU A 316 -6.36 10.34 -1.01
N TRP A 317 -7.10 10.42 0.09
CA TRP A 317 -6.68 9.84 1.37
C TRP A 317 -6.54 8.31 1.35
N SER A 318 -7.29 7.63 0.49
CA SER A 318 -7.23 6.18 0.33
C SER A 318 -6.29 5.73 -0.79
N SER A 319 -6.31 6.42 -1.93
CA SER A 319 -5.62 5.97 -3.14
C SER A 319 -4.24 6.58 -3.34
N ARG A 320 -3.99 7.80 -2.82
CA ARG A 320 -2.68 8.44 -2.91
C ARG A 320 -1.76 7.92 -1.82
N ILE A 321 -0.52 7.65 -2.20
CA ILE A 321 0.51 7.06 -1.35
C ILE A 321 1.76 7.93 -1.31
N PRO A 322 2.58 7.88 -0.24
CA PRO A 322 3.90 8.47 -0.25
C PRO A 322 4.82 7.69 -1.18
N LEU A 323 5.71 8.39 -1.88
CA LEU A 323 6.77 7.80 -2.66
C LEU A 323 8.00 8.71 -2.67
N ILE A 324 9.11 8.19 -2.14
CA ILE A 324 10.39 8.90 -1.99
C ILE A 324 11.48 7.98 -2.49
N ILE A 325 12.41 8.52 -3.29
CA ILE A 325 13.61 7.79 -3.72
C ILE A 325 14.85 8.61 -3.39
N SER A 326 15.76 8.05 -2.62
CA SER A 326 17.07 8.62 -2.35
C SER A 326 18.15 7.73 -2.95
N ALA A 327 19.03 8.32 -3.75
CA ALA A 327 20.12 7.61 -4.43
C ALA A 327 21.48 8.22 -4.07
N PRO A 328 22.57 7.42 -4.14
CA PRO A 328 23.92 7.87 -3.91
C PRO A 328 24.32 9.06 -4.79
N GLY A 329 25.28 9.86 -4.31
CA GLY A 329 25.84 10.98 -5.06
C GLY A 329 24.94 12.22 -5.13
N GLY A 330 23.82 12.28 -4.43
CA GLY A 330 22.98 13.46 -4.28
C GLY A 330 22.28 13.97 -5.55
N LYS A 331 22.26 13.19 -6.64
CA LYS A 331 21.66 13.58 -7.95
C LYS A 331 20.15 13.85 -7.86
N LEU A 332 19.46 13.26 -6.87
CA LEU A 332 18.02 13.38 -6.66
C LEU A 332 17.66 14.38 -5.56
N LYS A 333 18.64 14.94 -4.86
CA LYS A 333 18.48 15.76 -3.67
C LYS A 333 17.51 16.93 -3.88
N GLY A 334 16.46 16.99 -3.05
CA GLY A 334 15.49 18.06 -2.97
C GLY A 334 14.58 18.20 -4.21
N LYS A 335 14.55 17.20 -5.09
CA LYS A 335 13.65 17.21 -6.25
C LYS A 335 12.23 16.88 -5.85
N LYS A 336 11.27 17.45 -6.59
CA LYS A 336 9.86 17.11 -6.51
C LYS A 336 9.32 16.81 -7.90
N VAL A 337 8.45 15.82 -8.00
CA VAL A 337 7.79 15.39 -9.25
C VAL A 337 6.29 15.48 -9.06
N ALA A 338 5.65 16.40 -9.78
CA ALA A 338 4.20 16.61 -9.73
C ALA A 338 3.42 15.67 -10.67
N ALA A 339 4.10 15.11 -11.70
CA ALA A 339 3.47 14.16 -12.61
C ALA A 339 2.90 12.96 -11.85
N PRO A 340 1.67 12.52 -12.15
CA PRO A 340 1.09 11.33 -11.54
C PRO A 340 1.95 10.09 -11.82
N VAL A 341 2.22 9.30 -10.79
CA VAL A 341 2.92 8.02 -10.87
C VAL A 341 2.12 6.93 -10.14
N SER A 342 2.46 5.68 -10.38
CA SER A 342 1.76 4.55 -9.78
C SER A 342 2.72 3.58 -9.09
N LEU A 343 2.23 2.84 -8.12
CA LEU A 343 3.01 1.79 -7.46
C LEU A 343 3.48 0.70 -8.44
N VAL A 344 2.81 0.51 -9.59
CA VAL A 344 3.29 -0.39 -10.67
C VAL A 344 4.63 0.06 -11.27
N ASP A 345 5.03 1.31 -11.07
CA ASP A 345 6.29 1.86 -11.57
C ASP A 345 7.51 1.42 -10.74
N ILE A 346 7.28 0.83 -9.56
CA ILE A 346 8.36 0.33 -8.70
C ILE A 346 9.11 -0.82 -9.38
N ALA A 347 8.41 -1.81 -9.94
CA ALA A 347 9.08 -2.93 -10.59
C ALA A 347 10.03 -2.49 -11.72
N PRO A 348 9.60 -1.73 -12.74
CA PRO A 348 10.50 -1.26 -13.78
C PRO A 348 11.60 -0.31 -13.26
N THR A 349 11.35 0.44 -12.17
CA THR A 349 12.37 1.28 -11.55
C THR A 349 13.49 0.45 -10.90
N VAL A 350 13.12 -0.54 -10.10
CA VAL A 350 14.04 -1.46 -9.44
C VAL A 350 14.84 -2.26 -10.48
N MET A 351 14.18 -2.73 -11.54
CA MET A 351 14.82 -3.46 -12.63
C MET A 351 15.80 -2.58 -13.44
N SER A 352 15.46 -1.30 -13.68
CA SER A 352 16.37 -0.35 -14.32
C SER A 352 17.61 -0.09 -13.49
N LEU A 353 17.50 -0.05 -12.15
CA LEU A 353 18.65 0.07 -11.23
C LEU A 353 19.57 -1.15 -11.28
N ALA A 354 19.02 -2.32 -11.58
CA ALA A 354 19.76 -3.59 -11.69
C ALA A 354 20.20 -3.93 -13.13
N GLY A 355 19.96 -3.06 -14.11
CA GLY A 355 20.33 -3.29 -15.50
C GLY A 355 19.48 -4.35 -16.23
N CYS A 356 18.24 -4.59 -15.79
CA CYS A 356 17.30 -5.57 -16.36
C CYS A 356 16.33 -4.96 -17.39
N GLU A 357 16.73 -3.93 -18.12
CA GLU A 357 15.82 -3.11 -18.95
C GLU A 357 15.17 -3.86 -20.13
N ASP A 358 15.83 -4.84 -20.69
CA ASP A 358 15.35 -5.60 -21.85
C ASP A 358 14.04 -6.39 -21.59
N THR A 359 13.69 -6.58 -20.30
CA THR A 359 12.54 -7.37 -19.86
C THR A 359 11.30 -6.53 -19.56
N LEU A 360 11.38 -5.20 -19.66
CA LEU A 360 10.30 -4.26 -19.28
C LEU A 360 9.08 -4.27 -20.21
N ARG A 361 9.15 -4.89 -21.38
CA ARG A 361 8.13 -4.77 -22.47
C ARG A 361 6.75 -5.27 -22.11
N GLU A 362 6.61 -6.11 -21.10
CA GLU A 362 5.32 -6.67 -20.69
C GLU A 362 4.70 -5.95 -19.48
N MET A 363 5.37 -4.94 -18.93
CA MET A 363 4.89 -4.18 -17.78
C MET A 363 3.99 -3.03 -18.21
N ASP A 364 3.03 -2.68 -17.35
CA ASP A 364 2.21 -1.48 -17.47
C ASP A 364 2.92 -0.27 -16.84
N GLY A 365 3.79 -0.53 -15.88
CA GLY A 365 4.60 0.46 -15.19
C GLY A 365 5.72 1.02 -16.07
N VAL A 366 6.16 2.22 -15.73
CA VAL A 366 7.28 2.92 -16.36
C VAL A 366 8.30 3.27 -15.28
N SER A 367 9.59 3.12 -15.56
CA SER A 367 10.62 3.51 -14.59
C SER A 367 10.43 4.98 -14.15
N LEU A 368 10.43 5.21 -12.85
CA LEU A 368 10.29 6.55 -12.26
C LEU A 368 11.38 7.51 -12.73
N PHE A 369 12.54 7.02 -13.09
CA PHE A 369 13.60 7.83 -13.71
C PHE A 369 13.20 8.31 -15.11
N THR A 370 12.56 7.45 -15.90
CA THR A 370 12.00 7.82 -17.21
C THR A 370 10.88 8.85 -17.05
N VAL A 371 10.01 8.67 -16.05
CA VAL A 371 8.93 9.64 -15.76
C VAL A 371 9.50 11.00 -15.41
N MET A 372 10.59 11.06 -14.64
CA MET A 372 11.26 12.32 -14.28
C MET A 372 11.81 13.07 -15.49
N GLU A 373 12.20 12.38 -16.54
CA GLU A 373 12.81 12.95 -17.74
C GLU A 373 11.81 13.28 -18.83
N GLN A 374 10.79 12.45 -19.01
CA GLN A 374 9.91 12.46 -20.19
C GLN A 374 8.44 12.72 -19.84
N GLY A 375 8.09 12.73 -18.54
CA GLY A 375 6.72 12.67 -18.10
C GLY A 375 6.13 11.26 -18.24
N ARG A 376 4.82 11.16 -18.08
CA ARG A 376 4.11 9.89 -18.10
C ARG A 376 2.72 10.02 -18.71
N GLU A 377 2.25 8.93 -19.28
CA GLU A 377 0.84 8.69 -19.61
C GLU A 377 -0.02 8.56 -18.33
N PRO A 378 -1.36 8.58 -18.44
CA PRO A 378 -2.25 8.49 -17.30
C PRO A 378 -1.93 7.29 -16.37
N VAL A 379 -2.17 7.47 -15.09
CA VAL A 379 -2.15 6.38 -14.12
C VAL A 379 -3.56 5.92 -13.80
N PHE A 380 -3.69 4.63 -13.47
CA PHE A 380 -4.97 3.98 -13.21
C PHE A 380 -5.00 3.33 -11.84
N SER A 381 -6.21 3.12 -11.33
CA SER A 381 -6.48 2.31 -10.15
C SER A 381 -7.77 1.52 -10.35
N GLU A 382 -7.80 0.32 -9.80
CA GLU A 382 -8.93 -0.62 -9.92
C GLU A 382 -9.40 -1.04 -8.53
N SER A 383 -10.69 -1.32 -8.35
CA SER A 383 -11.23 -1.86 -7.10
C SER A 383 -12.45 -2.74 -7.40
N HIS A 384 -12.38 -4.05 -7.07
CA HIS A 384 -13.32 -5.04 -7.57
C HIS A 384 -13.83 -6.04 -6.54
N GLY A 385 -13.15 -6.21 -5.43
CA GLY A 385 -13.45 -7.26 -4.44
C GLY A 385 -13.89 -6.73 -3.08
N GLU A 386 -14.02 -7.62 -2.12
CA GLU A 386 -14.27 -7.26 -0.72
C GLU A 386 -15.46 -6.33 -0.50
N GLY A 387 -16.66 -6.75 -0.88
CA GLY A 387 -17.88 -5.97 -0.68
C GLY A 387 -18.17 -4.96 -1.78
N ILE A 388 -17.28 -4.79 -2.74
CA ILE A 388 -17.53 -4.03 -3.96
C ILE A 388 -18.23 -4.93 -4.97
N LEU A 389 -19.29 -4.46 -5.59
CA LEU A 389 -20.22 -5.31 -6.34
C LEU A 389 -20.08 -5.21 -7.83
N TRP A 390 -19.54 -4.10 -8.30
CA TRP A 390 -19.29 -3.84 -9.69
C TRP A 390 -17.87 -3.33 -9.87
N PRO A 391 -17.22 -3.63 -10.99
CA PRO A 391 -15.89 -3.10 -11.25
C PRO A 391 -15.85 -1.58 -11.14
N CYS A 392 -14.93 -1.08 -10.34
CA CYS A 392 -14.70 0.34 -10.15
C CYS A 392 -13.29 0.68 -10.64
N TYR A 393 -13.16 1.82 -11.28
CA TYR A 393 -11.91 2.28 -11.88
C TYR A 393 -11.66 3.75 -11.56
N MET A 394 -10.41 4.13 -11.56
CA MET A 394 -9.93 5.50 -11.50
C MET A 394 -8.87 5.71 -12.57
N VAL A 395 -8.90 6.88 -13.21
CA VAL A 395 -7.81 7.41 -14.03
C VAL A 395 -7.42 8.80 -13.54
N ARG A 396 -6.12 9.04 -13.44
CA ARG A 396 -5.52 10.33 -13.14
C ARG A 396 -4.67 10.76 -14.34
N GLU A 397 -5.12 11.80 -15.04
CA GLU A 397 -4.43 12.37 -16.19
C GLU A 397 -4.26 13.88 -16.00
N ASN A 398 -3.02 14.36 -15.99
CA ASN A 398 -2.71 15.76 -15.73
C ASN A 398 -3.38 16.25 -14.43
N HIS A 399 -4.28 17.22 -14.53
CA HIS A 399 -5.05 17.77 -13.41
C HIS A 399 -6.44 17.13 -13.25
N TRP A 400 -6.84 16.18 -14.11
CA TRP A 400 -8.12 15.51 -14.03
C TRP A 400 -8.02 14.20 -13.27
N LYS A 401 -9.00 13.95 -12.42
CA LYS A 401 -9.22 12.67 -11.78
C LYS A 401 -10.64 12.22 -12.04
N TYR A 402 -10.78 11.07 -12.68
CA TYR A 402 -12.07 10.48 -13.02
C TYR A 402 -12.21 9.12 -12.37
N THR A 403 -13.34 8.90 -11.69
CA THR A 403 -13.71 7.60 -11.12
C THR A 403 -15.00 7.10 -11.76
N PHE A 404 -15.05 5.81 -11.98
CA PHE A 404 -16.14 5.21 -12.75
C PHE A 404 -16.54 3.85 -12.16
N ILE A 405 -17.83 3.69 -11.85
CA ILE A 405 -18.44 2.40 -11.53
C ILE A 405 -19.07 1.85 -12.81
N TYR A 406 -18.59 0.70 -13.29
CA TYR A 406 -19.00 0.15 -14.58
C TYR A 406 -20.51 0.05 -14.74
N GLY A 407 -21.06 0.66 -15.81
CA GLY A 407 -22.48 0.68 -16.12
C GLY A 407 -23.34 1.52 -15.17
N ARG A 408 -22.72 2.34 -14.31
CA ARG A 408 -23.41 3.13 -13.29
C ARG A 408 -22.92 4.58 -13.29
N GLU A 409 -22.59 5.12 -12.15
CA GLU A 409 -22.22 6.51 -11.92
C GLU A 409 -20.72 6.77 -12.03
N ALA A 410 -20.36 8.04 -12.14
CA ALA A 410 -18.99 8.52 -12.19
C ALA A 410 -18.79 9.77 -11.34
N GLN A 411 -17.54 10.08 -11.07
CA GLN A 411 -17.12 11.35 -10.49
C GLN A 411 -15.96 11.90 -11.32
N LEU A 412 -15.94 13.22 -11.49
CA LEU A 412 -14.88 13.95 -12.17
C LEU A 412 -14.44 15.13 -11.31
N PHE A 413 -13.15 15.24 -11.06
CA PHE A 413 -12.56 16.28 -10.22
C PHE A 413 -11.43 16.99 -10.94
N LEU A 414 -11.35 18.32 -10.75
CA LEU A 414 -10.26 19.18 -11.22
C LEU A 414 -9.27 19.38 -10.07
N MET A 415 -8.26 18.55 -9.96
CA MET A 415 -7.38 18.43 -8.78
C MET A 415 -6.55 19.67 -8.47
N ASP A 416 -6.31 20.56 -9.43
CA ASP A 416 -5.58 21.81 -9.23
C ASP A 416 -6.37 22.82 -8.38
N THR A 417 -7.70 22.82 -8.51
CA THR A 417 -8.61 23.74 -7.82
C THR A 417 -9.48 23.08 -6.77
N ASP A 418 -9.59 21.75 -6.81
CA ASP A 418 -10.38 20.93 -5.89
C ASP A 418 -9.59 19.70 -5.39
N PRO A 419 -8.45 19.90 -4.72
CA PRO A 419 -7.61 18.81 -4.23
C PRO A 419 -8.30 17.95 -3.15
N ASP A 420 -9.36 18.45 -2.53
CA ASP A 420 -10.17 17.76 -1.52
C ASP A 420 -11.35 16.97 -2.12
N GLU A 421 -11.49 16.99 -3.45
CA GLU A 421 -12.53 16.26 -4.19
C GLU A 421 -13.97 16.60 -3.75
N LYS A 422 -14.24 17.87 -3.43
CA LYS A 422 -15.54 18.34 -2.91
C LYS A 422 -16.57 18.59 -4.01
N ASN A 423 -16.11 18.91 -5.24
CA ASN A 423 -16.96 19.37 -6.33
C ASN A 423 -16.93 18.37 -7.48
N ASN A 424 -17.82 17.38 -7.46
CA ASN A 424 -17.98 16.47 -8.57
C ASN A 424 -18.64 17.20 -9.76
N VAL A 425 -17.92 17.32 -10.88
CA VAL A 425 -18.38 17.97 -12.11
C VAL A 425 -18.81 16.98 -13.21
N SER A 426 -18.82 15.67 -12.90
CA SER A 426 -19.29 14.64 -13.83
C SER A 426 -20.75 14.88 -14.26
N GLY A 427 -21.04 14.66 -15.55
CA GLY A 427 -22.36 14.85 -16.16
C GLY A 427 -22.71 16.31 -16.49
N GLN A 428 -21.82 17.28 -16.28
CA GLN A 428 -22.01 18.65 -16.72
C GLN A 428 -21.59 18.81 -18.19
N GLU A 429 -22.39 19.50 -18.99
CA GLU A 429 -22.19 19.67 -20.44
C GLU A 429 -20.79 20.23 -20.80
N GLU A 430 -20.29 21.15 -19.97
CA GLU A 430 -18.96 21.76 -20.14
C GLU A 430 -17.81 20.73 -20.10
N TYR A 431 -17.96 19.62 -19.38
CA TYR A 431 -16.92 18.60 -19.16
C TYR A 431 -17.18 17.29 -19.91
N GLU A 432 -18.21 17.19 -20.74
CA GLU A 432 -18.61 15.95 -21.44
C GLU A 432 -17.48 15.36 -22.30
N GLU A 433 -16.73 16.20 -23.00
CA GLU A 433 -15.62 15.77 -23.85
C GLU A 433 -14.48 15.16 -23.02
N VAL A 434 -14.10 15.81 -21.92
CA VAL A 434 -13.06 15.34 -21.00
C VAL A 434 -13.50 14.04 -20.31
N GLU A 435 -14.73 13.99 -19.83
CA GLU A 435 -15.28 12.79 -19.18
C GLU A 435 -15.30 11.60 -20.14
N SER A 436 -15.75 11.82 -21.38
CA SER A 436 -15.76 10.80 -22.44
C SER A 436 -14.35 10.31 -22.78
N HIS A 437 -13.37 11.21 -22.86
CA HIS A 437 -11.97 10.86 -23.07
C HIS A 437 -11.44 9.96 -21.96
N LEU A 438 -11.57 10.37 -20.69
CA LEU A 438 -11.08 9.65 -19.55
C LEU A 438 -11.74 8.27 -19.38
N LYS A 439 -13.06 8.20 -19.60
CA LYS A 439 -13.80 6.94 -19.64
C LYS A 439 -13.28 5.99 -20.71
N ASN A 440 -13.01 6.52 -21.92
CA ASN A 440 -12.47 5.72 -23.01
C ASN A 440 -11.05 5.20 -22.70
N LEU A 441 -10.21 5.95 -21.99
CA LEU A 441 -8.90 5.48 -21.52
C LEU A 441 -9.06 4.25 -20.62
N ILE A 442 -10.01 4.26 -19.68
CA ILE A 442 -10.32 3.12 -18.81
C ILE A 442 -10.78 1.92 -19.63
N LEU A 443 -11.83 2.10 -20.48
CA LEU A 443 -12.45 1.01 -21.23
C LEU A 443 -11.55 0.43 -22.34
N LYS A 444 -10.57 1.19 -22.82
CA LYS A 444 -9.53 0.70 -23.74
C LYS A 444 -8.51 -0.20 -23.04
N ARG A 445 -8.31 0.02 -21.75
CA ARG A 445 -7.28 -0.69 -20.97
C ARG A 445 -7.81 -1.89 -20.21
N PHE A 446 -9.04 -1.83 -19.71
CA PHE A 446 -9.62 -2.81 -18.82
C PHE A 446 -10.88 -3.44 -19.41
N GLU A 447 -11.14 -4.68 -19.03
CA GLU A 447 -12.28 -5.50 -19.47
C GLU A 447 -13.23 -5.78 -18.30
N PRO A 448 -14.14 -4.86 -17.94
CA PRO A 448 -15.01 -4.99 -16.75
C PRO A 448 -15.85 -6.27 -16.71
N GLU A 449 -16.36 -6.72 -17.88
CA GLU A 449 -17.18 -7.93 -17.97
C GLU A 449 -16.36 -9.21 -17.70
N ALA A 450 -15.07 -9.21 -18.09
CA ALA A 450 -14.18 -10.30 -17.77
C ALA A 450 -13.91 -10.38 -16.25
N VAL A 451 -13.75 -9.24 -15.58
CA VAL A 451 -13.62 -9.16 -14.13
C VAL A 451 -14.85 -9.75 -13.44
N ILE A 452 -16.07 -9.34 -13.84
CA ILE A 452 -17.33 -9.88 -13.28
C ILE A 452 -17.38 -11.40 -13.43
N SER A 453 -17.17 -11.89 -14.66
CA SER A 453 -17.21 -13.32 -14.98
C SER A 453 -16.19 -14.12 -14.16
N TYR A 454 -14.97 -13.60 -14.01
CA TYR A 454 -13.92 -14.22 -13.20
C TYR A 454 -14.33 -14.30 -11.73
N MET A 455 -14.75 -13.21 -11.13
CA MET A 455 -15.15 -13.15 -9.72
C MET A 455 -16.30 -14.11 -9.41
N GLU A 456 -17.31 -14.19 -10.28
CA GLU A 456 -18.40 -15.14 -10.13
C GLU A 456 -17.93 -16.60 -10.21
N SER A 457 -16.97 -16.88 -11.07
CA SER A 457 -16.45 -18.25 -11.28
C SER A 457 -15.53 -18.72 -10.17
N VAL A 458 -14.73 -17.82 -9.56
CA VAL A 458 -13.67 -18.20 -8.62
C VAL A 458 -14.15 -18.32 -7.17
N ILE A 459 -15.14 -17.53 -6.75
CA ILE A 459 -15.65 -17.54 -5.37
C ILE A 459 -16.13 -18.92 -4.91
N PRO A 460 -16.93 -19.69 -5.70
CA PRO A 460 -17.34 -21.04 -5.32
C PRO A 460 -16.15 -21.99 -5.14
N LYS A 461 -15.11 -21.87 -5.99
CA LYS A 461 -13.89 -22.68 -5.90
C LYS A 461 -13.11 -22.39 -4.63
N LYS A 462 -12.89 -21.10 -4.31
CA LYS A 462 -12.23 -20.68 -3.07
C LYS A 462 -12.95 -21.20 -1.82
N LYS A 463 -14.30 -21.23 -1.81
CA LYS A 463 -15.09 -21.81 -0.71
C LYS A 463 -14.76 -23.29 -0.48
N VAL A 464 -14.71 -24.09 -1.53
CA VAL A 464 -14.38 -25.53 -1.43
C VAL A 464 -12.96 -25.72 -0.86
N VAL A 465 -11.98 -24.98 -1.37
CA VAL A 465 -10.60 -25.06 -0.90
C VAL A 465 -10.50 -24.63 0.57
N ARG A 466 -11.10 -23.51 0.93
CA ARG A 466 -11.12 -23.01 2.33
C ARG A 466 -11.69 -24.06 3.29
N GLU A 467 -12.84 -24.67 2.97
CA GLU A 467 -13.46 -25.66 3.85
C GLU A 467 -12.60 -26.92 3.98
N ALA A 468 -11.91 -27.33 2.91
CA ALA A 468 -10.98 -28.46 2.96
C ALA A 468 -9.77 -28.14 3.85
N MET A 469 -9.17 -26.94 3.71
CA MET A 469 -8.04 -26.49 4.53
C MET A 469 -8.43 -26.41 6.02
N LYS A 470 -9.59 -25.84 6.34
CA LYS A 470 -10.10 -25.81 7.72
C LYS A 470 -10.24 -27.21 8.34
N ARG A 471 -10.66 -28.20 7.58
CA ARG A 471 -10.83 -29.59 8.07
C ARG A 471 -9.50 -30.29 8.32
N THR A 472 -8.49 -29.97 7.54
CA THR A 472 -7.16 -30.61 7.61
C THR A 472 -6.16 -29.86 8.46
N GLY A 473 -6.45 -28.59 8.81
CA GLY A 473 -5.47 -27.68 9.45
C GLY A 473 -4.32 -27.30 8.51
N ALA A 474 -4.49 -27.48 7.19
CA ALA A 474 -3.47 -27.10 6.23
C ALA A 474 -3.36 -25.57 6.15
N SER A 475 -2.13 -25.07 6.05
CA SER A 475 -1.81 -23.66 5.85
C SER A 475 -0.79 -23.53 4.72
N TRP A 476 -0.82 -22.38 4.04
CA TRP A 476 0.21 -21.96 3.08
C TRP A 476 1.20 -20.96 3.70
N ASP A 477 1.05 -20.67 4.98
CA ASP A 477 1.88 -19.68 5.66
C ASP A 477 3.37 -20.04 5.61
N PHE A 478 4.21 -19.07 5.34
CA PHE A 478 5.65 -19.24 5.36
C PHE A 478 6.14 -19.39 6.81
N ILE A 479 6.90 -20.46 7.06
CA ILE A 479 7.52 -20.71 8.37
C ILE A 479 9.03 -20.57 8.21
N PRO A 480 9.66 -19.50 8.74
CA PRO A 480 11.11 -19.33 8.69
C PRO A 480 11.80 -20.44 9.49
N PHE A 481 12.77 -21.10 8.84
CA PHE A 481 13.61 -22.06 9.53
C PHE A 481 14.87 -21.38 10.07
N VAL A 482 15.16 -21.53 11.35
CA VAL A 482 16.38 -21.03 11.99
C VAL A 482 17.14 -22.20 12.61
N ASP A 483 18.38 -22.42 12.12
CA ASP A 483 19.29 -23.41 12.73
C ASP A 483 19.97 -22.80 13.95
N GLU A 484 19.38 -22.98 15.12
CA GLU A 484 19.89 -22.46 16.41
C GLU A 484 21.26 -23.06 16.79
N SER A 485 21.67 -24.20 16.20
CA SER A 485 22.99 -24.80 16.49
C SER A 485 24.15 -23.94 15.99
N LYS A 486 23.90 -23.08 15.01
CA LYS A 486 24.90 -22.15 14.44
C LYS A 486 24.82 -20.73 15.00
N ARG A 487 23.99 -20.51 16.01
CA ARG A 487 23.77 -19.18 16.58
C ARG A 487 24.82 -18.86 17.66
N TYR A 488 25.20 -17.58 17.70
CA TYR A 488 26.14 -17.03 18.67
C TYR A 488 27.51 -17.75 18.70
N SER A 489 28.09 -17.92 19.89
CA SER A 489 29.40 -18.54 20.10
C SER A 489 29.44 -20.06 19.90
N ARG A 490 28.38 -20.69 19.43
CA ARG A 490 28.33 -22.10 19.06
C ARG A 490 28.92 -22.42 17.69
N LYS A 491 29.38 -21.39 17.02
CA LYS A 491 30.03 -21.51 15.70
C LYS A 491 31.40 -22.18 15.82
#